data_574187e1465ecdc941cc97bce5e1c3d6
#
_entry.id   574187e1465ecdc941cc97bce5e1c3d6
#
_cell.length_a   1.000
_cell.length_b   1.000
_cell.length_c   1.000
_cell.angle_alpha   90.00
_cell.angle_beta   90.00
_cell.angle_gamma   90.00
#
_symmetry.space_group_name_H-M   'P 1'
#
loop_
_entity.id
_entity.type
_entity.pdbx_description
1 polymer ?
#
loop_
_entity_poly.entity_id
_entity_poly.type
_entity_poly.pdbx_seq_one_letter_code
_entity_poly.pdbx_strand_id
1 'polypeptide(L)'
;RKLNVDLIVRHNGGHQAAHNVVTPEGVRHCFSSFGSGMLIPGTKTFLSSKMLISPDSFLNEGEILKSKGVTDVFERTFISDNCPIVTPWHTMVGQMLELERDEARHGSCRMGVGQAVYDSDAGRALLVKDLFGYEKLVKRLTEIFEAKKRVAAGILKRSLGSTNAAKLQATFNYFTTERNVSAVFDRYRKFSALVGFRTVLDQQFLAGDYKTIIFEGAQGALLDREYGFAPYITKSKTTYHNAKALLDQSRAGVQIH
;
A
#
# COMPACT_ATOMS: atom_id res chain seq x y z
N ARG A 1 -5.73 29.43 -4.91
CA ARG A 1 -5.49 29.29 -6.35
C ARG A 1 -5.85 27.86 -6.74
N LYS A 2 -6.82 27.64 -7.64
CA LYS A 2 -7.12 26.30 -8.15
C LYS A 2 -5.96 25.88 -9.07
N LEU A 3 -5.30 24.77 -8.75
CA LEU A 3 -4.30 24.15 -9.61
C LEU A 3 -5.02 23.17 -10.54
N ASN A 4 -4.75 23.25 -11.83
CA ASN A 4 -5.13 22.17 -12.76
C ASN A 4 -4.06 21.09 -12.63
N VAL A 5 -4.42 19.98 -11.99
CA VAL A 5 -3.49 18.86 -11.68
C VAL A 5 -3.70 17.74 -12.66
N ASP A 6 -2.65 17.40 -13.41
CA ASP A 6 -2.69 16.29 -14.36
C ASP A 6 -2.44 14.94 -13.67
N LEU A 7 -1.53 14.93 -12.69
CA LEU A 7 -1.05 13.71 -12.05
C LEU A 7 -0.83 13.89 -10.56
N ILE A 8 -1.34 12.93 -9.77
CA ILE A 8 -0.98 12.75 -8.37
C ILE A 8 -0.13 11.50 -8.23
N VAL A 9 1.07 11.65 -7.65
CA VAL A 9 2.02 10.58 -7.40
C VAL A 9 2.01 10.23 -5.91
N ARG A 10 1.62 9.00 -5.58
CA ARG A 10 1.78 8.44 -4.24
C ARG A 10 3.20 7.91 -4.10
N HIS A 11 3.98 8.48 -3.19
CA HIS A 11 5.42 8.25 -3.12
C HIS A 11 5.93 7.68 -1.80
N ASN A 12 5.04 7.34 -0.87
CA ASN A 12 5.41 6.67 0.39
C ASN A 12 4.21 5.98 1.05
N GLY A 13 4.49 5.23 2.10
CA GLY A 13 3.47 4.55 2.89
C GLY A 13 2.72 3.50 2.09
N GLY A 14 1.44 3.32 2.39
CA GLY A 14 0.59 2.32 1.74
C GLY A 14 -0.89 2.67 1.91
N HIS A 15 -1.74 1.67 1.82
CA HIS A 15 -3.19 1.76 1.91
C HIS A 15 -3.75 2.12 3.30
N GLN A 16 -2.90 2.44 4.27
CA GLN A 16 -3.28 2.97 5.58
C GLN A 16 -3.43 4.50 5.60
N ALA A 17 -3.18 5.20 4.49
CA ALA A 17 -3.47 6.63 4.40
C ALA A 17 -4.97 6.89 4.63
N ALA A 18 -5.29 8.07 5.13
CA ALA A 18 -6.67 8.48 5.42
C ALA A 18 -6.85 9.97 5.06
N HIS A 19 -6.77 10.26 3.76
CA HIS A 19 -6.90 11.63 3.25
C HIS A 19 -8.36 11.96 2.99
N ASN A 20 -8.97 12.70 3.91
CA ASN A 20 -10.36 13.08 3.81
C ASN A 20 -10.54 14.25 2.84
N VAL A 21 -11.37 14.05 1.84
CA VAL A 21 -11.78 15.08 0.86
C VAL A 21 -13.29 15.27 0.94
N VAL A 22 -13.70 16.53 0.88
CA VAL A 22 -15.10 16.93 0.72
C VAL A 22 -15.17 17.88 -0.45
N THR A 23 -15.95 17.54 -1.47
CA THR A 23 -16.15 18.43 -2.62
C THR A 23 -17.12 19.57 -2.26
N PRO A 24 -17.18 20.66 -3.06
CA PRO A 24 -18.17 21.71 -2.86
C PRO A 24 -19.63 21.20 -2.86
N GLU A 25 -19.89 20.14 -3.61
CA GLU A 25 -21.20 19.47 -3.72
C GLU A 25 -21.49 18.55 -2.54
N GLY A 26 -20.58 18.44 -1.57
CA GLY A 26 -20.74 17.62 -0.36
C GLY A 26 -20.37 16.15 -0.50
N VAL A 27 -19.80 15.72 -1.63
CA VAL A 27 -19.30 14.34 -1.78
C VAL A 27 -18.08 14.15 -0.88
N ARG A 28 -18.16 13.16 0.02
CA ARG A 28 -17.08 12.82 0.96
C ARG A 28 -16.41 11.53 0.58
N HIS A 29 -15.08 11.52 0.59
CA HIS A 29 -14.29 10.30 0.45
C HIS A 29 -13.02 10.36 1.31
N CYS A 30 -12.66 9.22 1.88
CA CYS A 30 -11.39 9.03 2.60
C CYS A 30 -10.48 8.19 1.71
N PHE A 31 -9.52 8.85 1.06
CA PHE A 31 -8.55 8.18 0.17
C PHE A 31 -7.51 7.42 0.97
N SER A 32 -7.28 6.17 0.61
CA SER A 32 -6.24 5.32 1.18
C SER A 32 -5.25 4.82 0.14
N SER A 33 -5.73 4.27 -0.97
CA SER A 33 -4.91 3.74 -2.06
C SER A 33 -4.73 4.74 -3.19
N PHE A 34 -5.82 5.42 -3.59
CA PHE A 34 -5.80 6.37 -4.71
C PHE A 34 -5.29 7.76 -4.28
N GLY A 35 -4.91 8.57 -5.26
CA GLY A 35 -4.59 9.99 -5.04
C GLY A 35 -5.85 10.81 -4.73
N SER A 36 -5.74 11.78 -3.82
CA SER A 36 -6.88 12.57 -3.32
C SER A 36 -7.57 13.44 -4.38
N GLY A 37 -6.94 13.67 -5.53
CA GLY A 37 -7.55 14.36 -6.68
C GLY A 37 -8.40 13.47 -7.59
N MET A 38 -8.60 12.19 -7.28
CA MET A 38 -9.36 11.26 -8.13
C MET A 38 -10.82 11.68 -8.34
N LEU A 39 -11.40 12.49 -7.43
CA LEU A 39 -12.73 13.08 -7.61
C LEU A 39 -12.76 14.17 -8.70
N ILE A 40 -11.61 14.67 -9.18
CA ILE A 40 -11.51 15.64 -10.24
C ILE A 40 -11.42 14.90 -11.59
N PRO A 41 -12.33 15.14 -12.54
CA PRO A 41 -12.28 14.52 -13.86
C PRO A 41 -10.94 14.76 -14.56
N GLY A 42 -10.37 13.72 -15.17
CA GLY A 42 -9.12 13.79 -15.93
C GLY A 42 -7.83 13.71 -15.10
N THR A 43 -7.87 13.98 -13.79
CA THR A 43 -6.69 13.84 -12.93
C THR A 43 -6.31 12.35 -12.80
N LYS A 44 -5.05 12.03 -13.09
CA LYS A 44 -4.50 10.66 -12.99
C LYS A 44 -3.89 10.40 -11.60
N THR A 45 -3.86 9.14 -11.19
CA THR A 45 -3.09 8.68 -10.04
C THR A 45 -1.95 7.78 -10.49
N PHE A 46 -0.76 7.97 -9.92
CA PHE A 46 0.36 7.06 -10.07
C PHE A 46 0.81 6.53 -8.70
N LEU A 47 0.75 5.21 -8.55
CA LEU A 47 1.26 4.51 -7.38
C LEU A 47 2.70 4.07 -7.68
N SER A 48 3.67 4.82 -7.19
CA SER A 48 5.08 4.62 -7.51
C SER A 48 5.70 3.41 -6.80
N SER A 49 6.90 3.02 -7.17
CA SER A 49 7.69 1.98 -6.50
C SER A 49 8.00 2.28 -5.02
N LYS A 50 7.76 3.51 -4.56
CA LYS A 50 7.99 3.95 -3.18
C LYS A 50 6.74 3.82 -2.29
N MET A 51 5.58 3.49 -2.87
CA MET A 51 4.35 3.17 -2.14
C MET A 51 4.20 1.66 -2.02
N LEU A 52 3.41 1.20 -1.04
CA LEU A 52 3.01 -0.20 -0.90
C LEU A 52 1.50 -0.34 -1.18
N ILE A 53 1.14 -1.30 -2.03
CA ILE A 53 -0.25 -1.53 -2.42
C ILE A 53 -0.82 -2.79 -1.78
N SER A 54 -2.07 -2.74 -1.33
CA SER A 54 -2.88 -3.91 -1.01
C SER A 54 -3.91 -4.11 -2.13
N PRO A 55 -3.86 -5.19 -2.91
CA PRO A 55 -4.84 -5.47 -3.96
C PRO A 55 -6.28 -5.44 -3.45
N ASP A 56 -6.52 -6.00 -2.26
CA ASP A 56 -7.86 -6.02 -1.65
C ASP A 56 -8.38 -4.61 -1.36
N SER A 57 -7.55 -3.77 -0.71
CA SER A 57 -7.94 -2.40 -0.37
C SER A 57 -8.11 -1.53 -1.60
N PHE A 58 -7.25 -1.72 -2.61
CA PHE A 58 -7.33 -1.01 -3.88
C PHE A 58 -8.64 -1.31 -4.62
N LEU A 59 -9.00 -2.60 -4.76
CA LEU A 59 -10.24 -3.00 -5.40
C LEU A 59 -11.46 -2.46 -4.66
N ASN A 60 -11.49 -2.59 -3.34
CA ASN A 60 -12.61 -2.11 -2.52
C ASN A 60 -12.79 -0.59 -2.62
N GLU A 61 -11.72 0.18 -2.51
CA GLU A 61 -11.78 1.65 -2.62
C GLU A 61 -12.19 2.09 -4.02
N GLY A 62 -11.70 1.40 -5.06
CA GLY A 62 -12.09 1.67 -6.45
C GLY A 62 -13.59 1.48 -6.68
N GLU A 63 -14.20 0.42 -6.16
CA GLU A 63 -15.65 0.20 -6.25
C GLU A 63 -16.45 1.26 -5.46
N ILE A 64 -15.96 1.69 -4.30
CA ILE A 64 -16.55 2.81 -3.55
C ILE A 64 -16.49 4.11 -4.37
N LEU A 65 -15.38 4.40 -5.03
CA LEU A 65 -15.25 5.59 -5.90
C LEU A 65 -16.19 5.53 -7.10
N LYS A 66 -16.34 4.36 -7.73
CA LYS A 66 -17.33 4.16 -8.80
C LYS A 66 -18.76 4.44 -8.31
N SER A 67 -19.13 3.96 -7.13
CA SER A 67 -20.46 4.24 -6.56
C SER A 67 -20.71 5.73 -6.27
N LYS A 68 -19.64 6.53 -6.22
CA LYS A 68 -19.68 8.00 -6.07
C LYS A 68 -19.56 8.75 -7.40
N GLY A 69 -19.66 8.04 -8.52
CA GLY A 69 -19.64 8.64 -9.87
C GLY A 69 -18.27 8.72 -10.54
N VAL A 70 -17.21 8.19 -9.92
CA VAL A 70 -15.87 8.12 -10.55
C VAL A 70 -15.76 6.80 -11.33
N THR A 71 -16.45 6.71 -12.47
CA THR A 71 -16.58 5.46 -13.23
C THR A 71 -15.28 5.00 -13.87
N ASP A 72 -14.35 5.90 -14.15
CA ASP A 72 -13.07 5.69 -14.81
C ASP A 72 -11.87 5.62 -13.83
N VAL A 73 -12.13 5.26 -12.55
CA VAL A 73 -11.13 5.27 -11.49
C VAL A 73 -9.93 4.36 -11.79
N PHE A 74 -10.18 3.17 -12.32
CA PHE A 74 -9.10 2.23 -12.65
C PHE A 74 -8.36 2.63 -13.93
N GLU A 75 -9.06 3.22 -14.90
CA GLU A 75 -8.51 3.69 -16.15
C GLU A 75 -7.54 4.84 -15.99
N ARG A 76 -7.77 5.69 -14.97
CA ARG A 76 -6.91 6.83 -14.63
C ARG A 76 -5.83 6.50 -13.59
N THR A 77 -5.74 5.24 -13.14
CA THR A 77 -4.74 4.84 -12.16
C THR A 77 -3.65 3.97 -12.79
N PHE A 78 -2.42 4.38 -12.60
CA PHE A 78 -1.22 3.68 -13.06
C PHE A 78 -0.42 3.21 -11.86
N ILE A 79 0.26 2.08 -11.99
CA ILE A 79 0.97 1.43 -10.88
C ILE A 79 2.37 1.05 -11.36
N SER A 80 3.38 1.38 -10.57
CA SER A 80 4.74 0.91 -10.84
C SER A 80 4.81 -0.62 -10.82
N ASP A 81 5.50 -1.20 -11.79
CA ASP A 81 5.78 -2.64 -11.82
C ASP A 81 6.62 -3.09 -10.60
N ASN A 82 7.42 -2.17 -10.04
CA ASN A 82 8.23 -2.36 -8.84
C ASN A 82 7.51 -1.95 -7.54
N CYS A 83 6.21 -1.61 -7.58
CA CYS A 83 5.44 -1.30 -6.37
C CYS A 83 5.31 -2.56 -5.49
N PRO A 84 5.75 -2.52 -4.21
CA PRO A 84 5.64 -3.66 -3.31
C PRO A 84 4.19 -3.91 -2.88
N ILE A 85 3.87 -5.19 -2.67
CA ILE A 85 2.53 -5.63 -2.30
C ILE A 85 2.47 -5.99 -0.81
N VAL A 86 1.45 -5.46 -0.13
CA VAL A 86 1.06 -5.89 1.21
C VAL A 86 0.10 -7.06 1.09
N THR A 87 0.52 -8.24 1.53
CA THR A 87 -0.32 -9.44 1.54
C THR A 87 -1.15 -9.51 2.83
N PRO A 88 -2.25 -10.29 2.87
CA PRO A 88 -3.00 -10.52 4.10
C PRO A 88 -2.15 -11.07 5.26
N TRP A 89 -1.12 -11.83 4.96
CA TRP A 89 -0.23 -12.42 5.99
C TRP A 89 0.72 -11.39 6.62
N HIS A 90 1.04 -10.30 5.92
CA HIS A 90 1.69 -9.14 6.54
C HIS A 90 0.75 -8.49 7.57
N THR A 91 -0.54 -8.38 7.22
CA THR A 91 -1.58 -7.87 8.12
C THR A 91 -1.74 -8.76 9.35
N MET A 92 -1.78 -10.10 9.16
CA MET A 92 -1.82 -11.08 10.25
C MET A 92 -0.70 -10.84 11.26
N VAL A 93 0.55 -10.83 10.79
CA VAL A 93 1.70 -10.64 11.68
C VAL A 93 1.65 -9.27 12.36
N GLY A 94 1.28 -8.21 11.65
CA GLY A 94 1.13 -6.86 12.22
C GLY A 94 0.08 -6.81 13.33
N GLN A 95 -1.08 -7.44 13.14
CA GLN A 95 -2.13 -7.53 14.15
C GLN A 95 -1.69 -8.35 15.36
N MET A 96 -1.07 -9.50 15.13
CA MET A 96 -0.62 -10.38 16.21
C MET A 96 0.49 -9.75 17.06
N LEU A 97 1.44 -9.03 16.46
CA LEU A 97 2.47 -8.29 17.20
C LEU A 97 1.89 -7.20 18.10
N GLU A 98 0.86 -6.48 17.63
CA GLU A 98 0.19 -5.46 18.48
C GLU A 98 -0.62 -6.10 19.60
N LEU A 99 -1.23 -7.29 19.37
CA LEU A 99 -1.91 -8.04 20.42
C LEU A 99 -0.93 -8.62 21.44
N GLU A 100 0.26 -9.10 21.00
CA GLU A 100 1.31 -9.62 21.87
C GLU A 100 1.86 -8.53 22.82
N ARG A 101 2.00 -7.29 22.33
CA ARG A 101 2.50 -6.16 23.12
C ARG A 101 1.52 -5.67 24.20
N ASP A 102 0.24 -5.96 24.03
CA ASP A 102 -0.83 -5.56 24.95
C ASP A 102 -0.81 -4.07 25.30
N GLU A 103 -0.52 -3.69 26.55
CA GLU A 103 -0.44 -2.27 26.98
C GLU A 103 0.76 -1.52 26.39
N ALA A 104 1.84 -2.22 26.06
CA ALA A 104 3.02 -1.66 25.39
C ALA A 104 2.88 -1.50 23.86
N ARG A 105 1.66 -1.40 23.37
CA ARG A 105 1.37 -1.22 21.92
C ARG A 105 2.02 0.05 21.37
N HIS A 106 2.57 -0.07 20.16
CA HIS A 106 3.15 1.07 19.44
C HIS A 106 2.08 1.92 18.72
N GLY A 107 0.80 1.53 18.76
CA GLY A 107 -0.29 2.23 18.10
C GLY A 107 -0.27 2.11 16.57
N SER A 108 0.30 1.04 16.03
CA SER A 108 0.31 0.83 14.58
C SER A 108 -1.11 0.65 14.03
N CYS A 109 -1.33 1.03 12.77
CA CYS A 109 -2.62 0.84 12.09
C CYS A 109 -2.98 -0.63 11.83
N ARG A 110 -2.09 -1.57 12.11
CA ARG A 110 -2.24 -3.04 11.94
C ARG A 110 -2.58 -3.49 10.51
N MET A 111 -2.31 -2.65 9.52
CA MET A 111 -2.60 -2.91 8.10
C MET A 111 -1.49 -3.70 7.39
N GLY A 112 -0.45 -4.15 8.11
CA GLY A 112 0.64 -4.96 7.57
C GLY A 112 1.74 -4.19 6.83
N VAL A 113 1.61 -2.87 6.67
CA VAL A 113 2.57 -2.04 5.92
C VAL A 113 3.99 -2.17 6.48
N GLY A 114 4.18 -2.08 7.81
CA GLY A 114 5.50 -2.22 8.42
C GLY A 114 6.15 -3.59 8.18
N GLN A 115 5.35 -4.66 8.09
CA GLN A 115 5.83 -6.01 7.78
C GLN A 115 6.23 -6.15 6.31
N ALA A 116 5.48 -5.51 5.39
CA ALA A 116 5.81 -5.49 3.98
C ALA A 116 7.05 -4.63 3.68
N VAL A 117 7.24 -3.50 4.40
CA VAL A 117 8.47 -2.70 4.34
C VAL A 117 9.68 -3.53 4.78
N TYR A 118 9.56 -4.28 5.89
CA TYR A 118 10.62 -5.17 6.34
C TYR A 118 11.02 -6.21 5.27
N ASP A 119 10.06 -6.82 4.59
CA ASP A 119 10.34 -7.75 3.50
C ASP A 119 10.94 -7.03 2.27
N SER A 120 10.51 -5.80 2.00
CA SER A 120 11.06 -4.98 0.92
C SER A 120 12.53 -4.60 1.18
N ASP A 121 12.85 -4.11 2.38
CA ASP A 121 14.21 -3.77 2.78
C ASP A 121 15.16 -5.00 2.74
N ALA A 122 14.61 -6.20 2.95
CA ALA A 122 15.34 -7.46 2.87
C ALA A 122 15.34 -8.11 1.46
N GLY A 123 14.86 -7.42 0.42
CA GLY A 123 14.81 -7.93 -0.95
C GLY A 123 13.82 -9.09 -1.17
N ARG A 124 12.85 -9.27 -0.27
CA ARG A 124 11.87 -10.37 -0.31
C ARG A 124 10.44 -9.92 -0.63
N ALA A 125 10.25 -8.67 -1.04
CA ALA A 125 8.92 -8.18 -1.39
C ALA A 125 8.30 -8.95 -2.56
N LEU A 126 6.99 -9.12 -2.53
CA LEU A 126 6.20 -9.40 -3.72
C LEU A 126 5.98 -8.07 -4.44
N LEU A 127 6.33 -7.99 -5.71
CA LEU A 127 6.16 -6.79 -6.53
C LEU A 127 5.00 -6.95 -7.51
N VAL A 128 4.43 -5.84 -7.98
CA VAL A 128 3.32 -5.85 -8.93
C VAL A 128 3.68 -6.65 -10.20
N LYS A 129 4.90 -6.52 -10.73
CA LYS A 129 5.38 -7.32 -11.88
C LYS A 129 5.35 -8.84 -11.66
N ASP A 130 5.39 -9.30 -10.41
CA ASP A 130 5.37 -10.74 -10.08
C ASP A 130 3.95 -11.34 -10.23
N LEU A 131 2.92 -10.50 -10.37
CA LEU A 131 1.54 -10.94 -10.54
C LEU A 131 1.23 -11.53 -11.92
N PHE A 132 2.06 -11.25 -12.93
CA PHE A 132 1.78 -11.60 -14.32
C PHE A 132 2.30 -12.98 -14.76
N GLY A 133 3.04 -13.68 -13.88
CA GLY A 133 3.51 -15.05 -14.12
C GLY A 133 2.84 -16.03 -13.16
N TYR A 134 2.05 -17.01 -13.70
CA TYR A 134 1.28 -17.96 -12.87
C TYR A 134 2.17 -18.69 -11.84
N GLU A 135 3.14 -19.45 -12.32
CA GLU A 135 4.01 -20.27 -11.46
C GLU A 135 4.82 -19.41 -10.48
N LYS A 136 5.34 -18.28 -10.97
CA LYS A 136 6.08 -17.32 -10.16
C LYS A 136 5.21 -16.76 -9.03
N LEU A 137 3.98 -16.37 -9.34
CA LEU A 137 3.05 -15.83 -8.34
C LEU A 137 2.71 -16.88 -7.28
N VAL A 138 2.34 -18.11 -7.69
CA VAL A 138 2.05 -19.19 -6.73
C VAL A 138 3.24 -19.45 -5.83
N LYS A 139 4.45 -19.59 -6.39
CA LYS A 139 5.68 -19.79 -5.64
C LYS A 139 5.91 -18.66 -4.62
N ARG A 140 5.84 -17.39 -5.06
CA ARG A 140 6.09 -16.23 -4.20
C ARG A 140 5.04 -16.11 -3.07
N LEU A 141 3.77 -16.34 -3.38
CA LEU A 141 2.71 -16.34 -2.37
C LEU A 141 2.93 -17.44 -1.33
N THR A 142 3.30 -18.65 -1.75
CA THR A 142 3.60 -19.77 -0.84
C THR A 142 4.80 -19.45 0.06
N GLU A 143 5.88 -18.91 -0.50
CA GLU A 143 7.08 -18.53 0.28
C GLU A 143 6.73 -17.49 1.37
N ILE A 144 5.96 -16.45 1.01
CA ILE A 144 5.55 -15.41 1.96
C ILE A 144 4.60 -15.99 3.01
N PHE A 145 3.60 -16.80 2.60
CA PHE A 145 2.67 -17.44 3.50
C PHE A 145 3.39 -18.26 4.56
N GLU A 146 4.27 -19.17 4.14
CA GLU A 146 5.01 -20.02 5.07
C GLU A 146 5.96 -19.24 5.98
N ALA A 147 6.61 -18.20 5.46
CA ALA A 147 7.46 -17.33 6.27
C ALA A 147 6.65 -16.59 7.36
N LYS A 148 5.51 -15.98 6.99
CA LYS A 148 4.67 -15.23 7.93
C LYS A 148 3.93 -16.17 8.91
N LYS A 149 3.53 -17.36 8.47
CA LYS A 149 2.93 -18.39 9.32
C LYS A 149 3.90 -18.83 10.43
N ARG A 150 5.20 -19.04 10.10
CA ARG A 150 6.22 -19.35 11.10
C ARG A 150 6.39 -18.22 12.14
N VAL A 151 6.42 -16.95 11.69
CA VAL A 151 6.49 -15.82 12.61
C VAL A 151 5.26 -15.79 13.53
N ALA A 152 4.07 -15.94 12.96
CA ALA A 152 2.81 -15.94 13.70
C ALA A 152 2.74 -17.11 14.72
N ALA A 153 3.17 -18.30 14.34
CA ALA A 153 3.26 -19.45 15.25
C ALA A 153 4.22 -19.19 16.42
N GLY A 154 5.33 -18.48 16.17
CA GLY A 154 6.25 -18.02 17.23
C GLY A 154 5.59 -17.07 18.21
N ILE A 155 4.76 -16.12 17.71
CA ILE A 155 3.98 -15.22 18.55
C ILE A 155 2.99 -16.00 19.42
N LEU A 156 2.23 -16.93 18.83
CA LEU A 156 1.30 -17.80 19.58
C LEU A 156 2.01 -18.53 20.74
N LYS A 157 3.17 -19.12 20.44
CA LYS A 157 3.95 -19.86 21.46
C LYS A 157 4.38 -18.96 22.63
N ARG A 158 4.85 -17.74 22.36
CA ARG A 158 5.26 -16.80 23.40
C ARG A 158 4.09 -16.24 24.21
N SER A 159 2.91 -16.18 23.61
CA SER A 159 1.70 -15.60 24.20
C SER A 159 0.78 -16.63 24.88
N LEU A 160 1.24 -17.89 25.05
CA LEU A 160 0.49 -18.90 25.78
C LEU A 160 0.17 -18.42 27.20
N GLY A 161 -1.12 -18.46 27.59
CA GLY A 161 -1.59 -18.00 28.89
C GLY A 161 -1.76 -16.49 29.02
N SER A 162 -1.50 -15.69 27.97
CA SER A 162 -1.78 -14.25 27.99
C SER A 162 -3.27 -13.95 27.86
N THR A 163 -3.69 -12.76 28.28
CA THR A 163 -5.07 -12.22 28.14
C THR A 163 -5.55 -12.22 26.70
N ASN A 164 -4.62 -12.09 25.72
CA ASN A 164 -4.91 -12.02 24.30
C ASN A 164 -4.77 -13.36 23.56
N ALA A 165 -4.45 -14.48 24.25
CA ALA A 165 -4.19 -15.78 23.63
C ALA A 165 -5.31 -16.24 22.68
N ALA A 166 -6.57 -16.15 23.12
CA ALA A 166 -7.73 -16.52 22.30
C ALA A 166 -7.87 -15.64 21.03
N LYS A 167 -7.64 -14.32 21.14
CA LYS A 167 -7.68 -13.40 20.01
C LYS A 167 -6.54 -13.66 19.02
N LEU A 168 -5.35 -13.97 19.52
CA LEU A 168 -4.19 -14.34 18.71
C LEU A 168 -4.46 -15.63 17.93
N GLN A 169 -5.02 -16.64 18.58
CA GLN A 169 -5.38 -17.90 17.93
C GLN A 169 -6.47 -17.70 16.85
N ALA A 170 -7.51 -16.92 17.14
CA ALA A 170 -8.54 -16.58 16.17
C ALA A 170 -7.99 -15.83 14.95
N THR A 171 -7.09 -14.86 15.18
CA THR A 171 -6.42 -14.12 14.10
C THR A 171 -5.58 -15.07 13.24
N PHE A 172 -4.77 -15.92 13.84
CA PHE A 172 -3.97 -16.92 13.13
C PHE A 172 -4.83 -17.84 12.27
N ASN A 173 -5.88 -18.43 12.85
CA ASN A 173 -6.79 -19.33 12.14
C ASN A 173 -7.44 -18.66 10.94
N TYR A 174 -8.02 -17.45 11.12
CA TYR A 174 -8.63 -16.70 10.02
C TYR A 174 -7.69 -16.51 8.83
N PHE A 175 -6.47 -16.01 9.07
CA PHE A 175 -5.53 -15.73 7.98
C PHE A 175 -4.90 -16.99 7.37
N THR A 176 -4.88 -18.11 8.09
CA THR A 176 -4.32 -19.36 7.56
C THR A 176 -5.35 -20.26 6.87
N THR A 177 -6.64 -20.11 7.18
CA THR A 177 -7.74 -20.85 6.55
C THR A 177 -8.47 -20.03 5.50
N GLU A 178 -9.08 -18.89 5.88
CA GLU A 178 -9.90 -18.07 4.97
C GLU A 178 -9.05 -17.24 3.98
N ARG A 179 -7.80 -16.95 4.35
CA ARG A 179 -6.84 -16.19 3.53
C ARG A 179 -5.65 -17.07 3.16
N ASN A 180 -5.90 -18.34 2.83
CA ASN A 180 -4.86 -19.26 2.36
C ASN A 180 -4.31 -18.86 0.98
N VAL A 181 -3.27 -19.55 0.52
CA VAL A 181 -2.59 -19.20 -0.75
C VAL A 181 -3.53 -19.21 -1.94
N SER A 182 -4.44 -20.19 -2.04
CA SER A 182 -5.40 -20.27 -3.16
C SER A 182 -6.35 -19.09 -3.19
N ALA A 183 -6.96 -18.75 -2.05
CA ALA A 183 -7.90 -17.62 -1.96
C ALA A 183 -7.22 -16.28 -2.29
N VAL A 184 -5.96 -16.09 -1.84
CA VAL A 184 -5.18 -14.88 -2.15
C VAL A 184 -4.77 -14.86 -3.62
N PHE A 185 -4.37 -16.00 -4.17
CA PHE A 185 -4.02 -16.14 -5.59
C PHE A 185 -5.17 -15.72 -6.50
N ASP A 186 -6.38 -16.21 -6.28
CA ASP A 186 -7.55 -15.90 -7.09
C ASP A 186 -7.88 -14.39 -7.08
N ARG A 187 -7.75 -13.76 -5.92
CA ARG A 187 -7.94 -12.31 -5.78
C ARG A 187 -6.86 -11.51 -6.52
N TYR A 188 -5.62 -11.94 -6.44
CA TYR A 188 -4.50 -11.26 -7.09
C TYR A 188 -4.54 -11.42 -8.61
N ARG A 189 -5.07 -12.55 -9.09
CA ARG A 189 -5.38 -12.75 -10.53
C ARG A 189 -6.42 -11.75 -11.02
N LYS A 190 -7.51 -11.55 -10.26
CA LYS A 190 -8.52 -10.52 -10.59
C LYS A 190 -7.90 -9.12 -10.62
N PHE A 191 -7.09 -8.79 -9.61
CA PHE A 191 -6.38 -7.52 -9.57
C PHE A 191 -5.44 -7.34 -10.77
N SER A 192 -4.60 -8.34 -11.09
CA SER A 192 -3.67 -8.27 -12.21
C SER A 192 -4.37 -8.12 -13.57
N ALA A 193 -5.51 -8.78 -13.75
CA ALA A 193 -6.32 -8.64 -14.97
C ALA A 193 -6.85 -7.19 -15.13
N LEU A 194 -7.22 -6.56 -14.02
CA LEU A 194 -7.75 -5.18 -14.04
C LEU A 194 -6.65 -4.14 -14.33
N VAL A 195 -5.45 -4.32 -13.72
CA VAL A 195 -4.39 -3.29 -13.76
C VAL A 195 -3.31 -3.56 -14.80
N GLY A 196 -3.31 -4.70 -15.48
CA GLY A 196 -2.21 -5.15 -16.35
C GLY A 196 -1.75 -4.13 -17.39
N PHE A 197 -2.69 -3.47 -18.07
CA PHE A 197 -2.43 -2.43 -19.06
C PHE A 197 -1.98 -1.08 -18.43
N ARG A 198 -2.03 -0.96 -17.12
CA ARG A 198 -1.69 0.25 -16.35
C ARG A 198 -0.44 0.04 -15.48
N THR A 199 0.24 -1.09 -15.65
CA THR A 199 1.50 -1.37 -14.98
C THR A 199 2.65 -0.81 -15.81
N VAL A 200 3.46 0.06 -15.20
CA VAL A 200 4.43 0.90 -15.90
C VAL A 200 5.74 1.03 -15.10
N LEU A 201 6.82 1.41 -15.76
CA LEU A 201 8.07 1.80 -15.11
C LEU A 201 7.97 3.25 -14.61
N ASP A 202 8.40 3.52 -13.36
CA ASP A 202 8.37 4.87 -12.78
C ASP A 202 8.99 5.92 -13.71
N GLN A 203 10.19 5.63 -14.22
CA GLN A 203 10.95 6.55 -15.07
C GLN A 203 10.21 6.92 -16.36
N GLN A 204 9.63 5.91 -17.02
CA GLN A 204 8.93 6.10 -18.28
C GLN A 204 7.64 6.88 -18.07
N PHE A 205 6.90 6.56 -17.00
CA PHE A 205 5.63 7.21 -16.72
C PHE A 205 5.81 8.67 -16.31
N LEU A 206 6.77 8.95 -15.42
CA LEU A 206 7.05 10.31 -14.95
C LEU A 206 7.72 11.22 -16.00
N ALA A 207 8.31 10.63 -17.05
CA ALA A 207 8.83 11.38 -18.20
C ALA A 207 7.74 11.84 -19.20
N GLY A 208 6.46 11.53 -18.93
CA GLY A 208 5.33 11.96 -19.74
C GLY A 208 5.12 13.48 -19.70
N ASP A 209 4.34 13.99 -20.67
CA ASP A 209 4.01 15.42 -20.76
C ASP A 209 2.91 15.79 -19.76
N TYR A 210 3.32 16.16 -18.54
CA TYR A 210 2.45 16.63 -17.47
C TYR A 210 2.78 18.11 -17.15
N LYS A 211 1.77 18.98 -17.15
CA LYS A 211 1.94 20.39 -16.76
C LYS A 211 2.06 20.57 -15.25
N THR A 212 1.33 19.75 -14.50
CA THR A 212 1.32 19.83 -13.02
C THR A 212 1.28 18.45 -12.41
N ILE A 213 2.31 18.13 -11.63
CA ILE A 213 2.42 16.88 -10.84
C ILE A 213 2.39 17.24 -9.35
N ILE A 214 1.56 16.56 -8.58
CA ILE A 214 1.56 16.64 -7.12
C ILE A 214 2.08 15.31 -6.54
N PHE A 215 3.12 15.40 -5.70
CA PHE A 215 3.58 14.27 -4.89
C PHE A 215 2.83 14.27 -3.57
N GLU A 216 2.00 13.24 -3.38
CA GLU A 216 1.15 13.09 -2.21
C GLU A 216 1.71 12.02 -1.27
N GLY A 217 2.12 12.44 -0.05
CA GLY A 217 2.59 11.55 0.99
C GLY A 217 1.44 10.96 1.81
N ALA A 218 1.64 9.78 2.39
CA ALA A 218 0.66 9.10 3.23
C ALA A 218 0.66 9.60 4.70
N GLN A 219 1.80 10.12 5.17
CA GLN A 219 1.99 10.62 6.54
C GLN A 219 2.82 11.90 6.55
N GLY A 220 2.74 12.63 7.68
CA GLY A 220 3.54 13.84 7.89
C GLY A 220 4.99 13.56 8.32
N ALA A 221 5.83 14.59 8.23
CA ALA A 221 7.28 14.51 8.50
C ALA A 221 7.62 14.05 9.93
N LEU A 222 6.77 14.37 10.92
CA LEU A 222 7.02 13.96 12.32
C LEU A 222 6.85 12.44 12.56
N LEU A 223 6.32 11.71 11.58
CA LEU A 223 6.23 10.24 11.60
C LEU A 223 7.34 9.56 10.80
N ASP A 224 8.28 10.33 10.21
CA ASP A 224 9.35 9.80 9.37
C ASP A 224 10.24 8.82 10.15
N ARG A 225 10.70 7.76 9.44
CA ARG A 225 11.55 6.72 10.06
C ARG A 225 12.90 7.23 10.56
N GLU A 226 13.40 8.32 9.99
CA GLU A 226 14.72 8.90 10.30
C GLU A 226 14.62 10.18 11.15
N TYR A 227 13.55 10.97 10.95
CA TYR A 227 13.39 12.29 11.56
C TYR A 227 12.24 12.36 12.59
N GLY A 228 11.42 11.32 12.69
CA GLY A 228 10.29 11.28 13.62
C GLY A 228 10.68 10.93 15.05
N PHE A 229 9.67 10.97 15.93
CA PHE A 229 9.84 10.69 17.37
C PHE A 229 9.65 9.20 17.68
N ALA A 230 10.73 8.44 17.74
CA ALA A 230 10.67 7.02 18.10
C ALA A 230 10.12 6.84 19.54
N PRO A 231 9.31 5.80 19.82
CA PRO A 231 8.93 4.68 18.94
C PRO A 231 7.73 4.96 18.04
N TYR A 232 7.12 6.15 18.08
CA TYR A 232 5.87 6.53 17.42
C TYR A 232 6.10 7.00 15.97
N ILE A 233 6.87 6.21 15.21
CA ILE A 233 7.24 6.49 13.82
C ILE A 233 6.67 5.44 12.87
N THR A 234 6.52 5.79 11.59
CA THR A 234 6.29 4.81 10.51
C THR A 234 7.61 4.17 10.07
N LYS A 235 7.54 3.05 9.36
CA LYS A 235 8.70 2.41 8.73
C LYS A 235 9.04 3.03 7.36
N SER A 236 8.29 4.03 6.93
CA SER A 236 8.45 4.71 5.64
C SER A 236 9.22 6.03 5.79
N LYS A 237 9.88 6.47 4.70
CA LYS A 237 10.35 7.85 4.56
C LYS A 237 9.14 8.70 4.16
N THR A 238 8.79 9.68 4.98
CA THR A 238 7.59 10.51 4.79
C THR A 238 7.90 11.91 4.28
N THR A 239 9.19 12.25 4.18
CA THR A 239 9.68 13.51 3.64
C THR A 239 9.78 13.47 2.11
N TYR A 240 10.26 14.55 1.49
CA TYR A 240 10.38 14.71 0.03
C TYR A 240 11.39 13.78 -0.65
N HIS A 241 12.23 13.06 0.09
CA HIS A 241 13.33 12.26 -0.46
C HIS A 241 12.89 11.23 -1.51
N ASN A 242 11.76 10.56 -1.29
CA ASN A 242 11.23 9.61 -2.28
C ASN A 242 10.75 10.32 -3.55
N ALA A 243 10.08 11.47 -3.41
CA ALA A 243 9.63 12.28 -4.55
C ALA A 243 10.83 12.76 -5.38
N LYS A 244 11.86 13.29 -4.69
CA LYS A 244 13.12 13.71 -5.35
C LYS A 244 13.79 12.54 -6.09
N ALA A 245 13.94 11.38 -5.44
CA ALA A 245 14.54 10.21 -6.08
C ALA A 245 13.79 9.74 -7.33
N LEU A 246 12.45 9.81 -7.33
CA LEU A 246 11.62 9.47 -8.50
C LEU A 246 11.84 10.49 -9.64
N LEU A 247 11.92 11.78 -9.33
CA LEU A 247 12.18 12.83 -10.32
C LEU A 247 13.59 12.75 -10.90
N ASP A 248 14.61 12.57 -10.06
CA ASP A 248 16.01 12.42 -10.50
C ASP A 248 16.18 11.23 -11.46
N GLN A 249 15.45 10.14 -11.23
CA GLN A 249 15.43 8.97 -12.09
C GLN A 249 14.70 9.20 -13.42
N SER A 250 13.67 10.02 -13.43
CA SER A 250 12.86 10.26 -14.63
C SER A 250 13.52 11.18 -15.67
N ARG A 251 14.61 11.88 -15.32
CA ARG A 251 15.24 12.95 -16.12
C ARG A 251 14.24 14.05 -16.56
N ALA A 252 13.11 14.13 -15.89
CA ALA A 252 12.16 15.21 -16.13
C ALA A 252 12.79 16.49 -15.63
N GLY A 253 12.97 17.48 -16.52
CA GLY A 253 13.36 18.85 -16.14
C GLY A 253 12.23 19.53 -15.40
N VAL A 254 11.98 19.12 -14.15
CA VAL A 254 10.88 19.60 -13.32
C VAL A 254 11.37 20.78 -12.48
N GLN A 255 10.71 21.92 -12.59
CA GLN A 255 10.84 23.00 -11.61
C GLN A 255 10.06 22.59 -10.34
N ILE A 256 10.75 22.49 -9.21
CA ILE A 256 10.14 22.23 -7.91
C ILE A 256 9.75 23.59 -7.31
N HIS A 257 8.47 23.77 -7.02
CA HIS A 257 7.92 24.95 -6.36
C HIS A 257 7.49 24.63 -4.93
#